data_b8b314e2a274a2a65ff6141467faf610
#
_entry.id   b8b314e2a274a2a65ff6141467faf610
#
_cell.length_a   1.000
_cell.length_b   1.000
_cell.length_c   1.000
_cell.angle_alpha   90.00
_cell.angle_beta   90.00
_cell.angle_gamma   90.00
#
_symmetry.space_group_name_H-M   'P 1'
#
loop_
_entity.id
_entity.type
_entity.pdbx_description
1 polymer ?
#
loop_
_entity_poly.entity_id
_entity_poly.type
_entity_poly.pdbx_seq_one_letter_code
_entity_poly.pdbx_strand_id
1 'polypeptide(L)'
;MACKDKTTGTWVAQWYEVDMYGKKKRRKKRGFKTMREAKLYENERTLKEQGDMNMLLKDFMEHYFEDKQNELEERSVRSKKQMMERHVIPYFGDMKMCDITAPQIIKWQNEMYKKGYSESYLRMINNQLTSLFTHAMNVYDLSNNPCKKVKRMGKDAPRSLTFWTVDEYETFLETMDESDHYYLMFEILFWTGIREGEMLALTKGDFDFVNCKLHITKTYYRIDGKDVITTPKTPESIRTIDIPEFLRDAIKEFCDKKYGFPDDERLFPICARAVQNKLKRQIAKAGVKDIRVHDLRHSHVAYLINQGIEPILIKERLGHRDIKITINTYGHLYPNEQKKVAMLLDANRRNKKES
;
A
#
# COMPACT_ATOMS: atom_id res chain seq x y z
N MET A 1 -22.17 17.57 -39.28
CA MET A 1 -22.84 18.86 -39.65
C MET A 1 -24.28 18.59 -39.95
N ALA A 2 -25.18 19.36 -39.33
CA ALA A 2 -26.63 19.26 -39.59
C ALA A 2 -26.92 19.57 -41.07
N CYS A 3 -27.67 18.70 -41.75
CA CYS A 3 -28.01 18.83 -43.14
C CYS A 3 -29.53 18.67 -43.34
N LYS A 4 -30.07 19.23 -44.42
CA LYS A 4 -31.49 19.12 -44.75
C LYS A 4 -31.75 17.77 -45.48
N ASP A 5 -32.73 17.00 -45.00
CA ASP A 5 -33.15 15.77 -45.66
C ASP A 5 -33.94 16.14 -46.93
N LYS A 6 -33.47 15.68 -48.06
CA LYS A 6 -34.06 16.00 -49.37
C LYS A 6 -35.45 15.37 -49.60
N THR A 7 -35.77 14.32 -48.84
CA THR A 7 -37.01 13.56 -48.95
C THR A 7 -38.12 14.10 -48.05
N THR A 8 -37.79 14.52 -46.82
CA THR A 8 -38.78 14.93 -45.82
C THR A 8 -38.78 16.42 -45.58
N GLY A 9 -37.84 17.18 -46.16
CA GLY A 9 -37.71 18.62 -45.93
C GLY A 9 -37.28 19.03 -44.50
N THR A 10 -37.09 18.06 -43.58
CA THR A 10 -36.68 18.24 -42.18
C THR A 10 -35.16 18.26 -42.04
N TRP A 11 -34.67 18.72 -40.88
CA TRP A 11 -33.24 18.75 -40.62
C TRP A 11 -32.79 17.46 -39.93
N VAL A 12 -31.53 17.04 -40.22
CA VAL A 12 -30.89 15.84 -39.74
C VAL A 12 -29.67 16.20 -38.92
N ALA A 13 -29.63 15.78 -37.67
CA ALA A 13 -28.44 15.81 -36.83
C ALA A 13 -27.55 14.58 -37.11
N GLN A 14 -26.22 14.78 -37.16
CA GLN A 14 -25.24 13.72 -37.43
C GLN A 14 -24.09 13.83 -36.43
N TRP A 15 -23.78 12.72 -35.74
CA TRP A 15 -22.67 12.66 -34.80
C TRP A 15 -21.95 11.33 -34.95
N TYR A 16 -20.80 11.20 -34.31
CA TYR A 16 -20.05 9.96 -34.26
C TYR A 16 -20.13 9.38 -32.85
N GLU A 17 -20.58 8.16 -32.71
CA GLU A 17 -20.46 7.35 -31.51
C GLU A 17 -19.20 6.50 -31.58
N VAL A 18 -18.48 6.39 -30.48
CA VAL A 18 -17.37 5.46 -30.33
C VAL A 18 -17.93 4.18 -29.70
N ASP A 19 -17.83 3.03 -30.39
CA ASP A 19 -18.27 1.75 -29.85
C ASP A 19 -17.28 1.23 -28.78
N MET A 20 -17.68 0.18 -28.06
CA MET A 20 -16.87 -0.43 -27.00
C MET A 20 -15.50 -0.93 -27.48
N TYR A 21 -15.25 -0.97 -28.77
CA TYR A 21 -13.97 -1.34 -29.40
C TYR A 21 -13.17 -0.13 -29.88
N GLY A 22 -13.61 1.11 -29.57
CA GLY A 22 -12.94 2.33 -29.98
C GLY A 22 -13.20 2.76 -31.43
N LYS A 23 -14.12 2.09 -32.13
CA LYS A 23 -14.42 2.36 -33.53
C LYS A 23 -15.49 3.48 -33.64
N LYS A 24 -15.19 4.54 -34.39
CA LYS A 24 -16.13 5.63 -34.64
C LYS A 24 -17.25 5.19 -35.58
N LYS A 25 -18.49 5.20 -35.11
CA LYS A 25 -19.70 4.86 -35.87
C LYS A 25 -20.56 6.10 -36.07
N ARG A 26 -20.86 6.42 -37.31
CA ARG A 26 -21.70 7.59 -37.65
C ARG A 26 -23.15 7.29 -37.30
N ARG A 27 -23.77 8.17 -36.51
CA ARG A 27 -25.20 8.14 -36.17
C ARG A 27 -25.94 9.32 -36.78
N LYS A 28 -27.20 9.14 -37.03
CA LYS A 28 -28.09 10.16 -37.59
C LYS A 28 -29.45 10.14 -36.89
N LYS A 29 -30.00 11.34 -36.59
CA LYS A 29 -31.36 11.50 -36.13
C LYS A 29 -32.06 12.51 -37.06
N ARG A 30 -33.23 12.15 -37.58
CA ARG A 30 -34.03 12.95 -38.51
C ARG A 30 -35.21 13.57 -37.80
N GLY A 31 -35.92 14.53 -38.47
CA GLY A 31 -37.18 15.04 -37.99
C GLY A 31 -37.11 16.36 -37.22
N PHE A 32 -35.99 17.06 -37.24
CA PHE A 32 -35.89 18.38 -36.62
C PHE A 32 -36.53 19.44 -37.49
N LYS A 33 -37.35 20.34 -36.90
CA LYS A 33 -38.06 21.40 -37.63
C LYS A 33 -37.11 22.49 -38.11
N THR A 34 -36.06 22.76 -37.36
CA THR A 34 -35.10 23.84 -37.67
C THR A 34 -33.66 23.32 -37.68
N MET A 35 -32.79 24.00 -38.44
CA MET A 35 -31.35 23.77 -38.44
C MET A 35 -30.75 23.96 -37.04
N ARG A 36 -31.30 24.92 -36.28
CA ARG A 36 -30.83 25.24 -34.92
C ARG A 36 -31.09 24.11 -33.96
N GLU A 37 -32.28 23.48 -34.02
CA GLU A 37 -32.58 22.28 -33.19
C GLU A 37 -31.70 21.11 -33.53
N ALA A 38 -31.49 20.81 -34.83
CA ALA A 38 -30.63 19.74 -35.27
C ALA A 38 -29.16 19.97 -34.80
N LYS A 39 -28.69 21.19 -34.87
CA LYS A 39 -27.35 21.60 -34.48
C LYS A 39 -27.15 21.57 -32.94
N LEU A 40 -28.18 21.98 -32.18
CA LEU A 40 -28.18 21.84 -30.72
C LEU A 40 -28.14 20.38 -30.31
N TYR A 41 -28.93 19.50 -30.93
CA TYR A 41 -28.92 18.08 -30.67
C TYR A 41 -27.57 17.40 -31.06
N GLU A 42 -26.99 17.82 -32.19
CA GLU A 42 -25.67 17.38 -32.64
C GLU A 42 -24.60 17.78 -31.62
N ASN A 43 -24.60 19.01 -31.15
CA ASN A 43 -23.69 19.50 -30.11
C ASN A 43 -23.90 18.79 -28.77
N GLU A 44 -25.14 18.60 -28.34
CA GLU A 44 -25.47 17.88 -27.11
C GLU A 44 -24.99 16.43 -27.15
N ARG A 45 -25.15 15.75 -28.30
CA ARG A 45 -24.66 14.38 -28.48
C ARG A 45 -23.15 14.32 -28.60
N THR A 46 -22.54 15.25 -29.30
CA THR A 46 -21.08 15.33 -29.41
C THR A 46 -20.45 15.68 -28.06
N LEU A 47 -21.12 16.52 -27.25
CA LEU A 47 -20.70 16.81 -25.86
C LEU A 47 -20.88 15.59 -24.93
N LYS A 48 -21.98 14.83 -25.09
CA LYS A 48 -22.18 13.57 -24.35
C LYS A 48 -21.18 12.48 -24.73
N GLU A 49 -20.73 12.44 -26.00
CA GLU A 49 -19.74 11.47 -26.46
C GLU A 49 -18.29 11.91 -26.23
N GLN A 50 -18.05 13.21 -26.16
CA GLN A 50 -16.78 13.73 -25.67
C GLN A 50 -16.67 13.59 -24.13
N GLY A 51 -17.66 12.92 -23.49
CA GLY A 51 -17.82 12.86 -22.04
C GLY A 51 -17.69 14.26 -21.46
N ASP A 52 -18.45 14.63 -20.46
CA ASP A 52 -18.37 15.95 -19.78
C ASP A 52 -17.01 16.22 -19.09
N MET A 53 -15.92 15.63 -19.59
CA MET A 53 -14.55 15.79 -19.10
C MET A 53 -13.87 17.08 -19.62
N ASN A 54 -14.68 18.10 -19.96
CA ASN A 54 -14.23 19.50 -20.04
C ASN A 54 -13.82 20.07 -18.68
N MET A 55 -14.01 19.29 -17.60
CA MET A 55 -13.58 19.61 -16.25
C MET A 55 -12.06 19.67 -16.14
N LEU A 56 -11.55 20.62 -15.38
CA LEU A 56 -10.12 20.72 -15.08
C LEU A 56 -9.67 19.53 -14.22
N LEU A 57 -8.44 19.09 -14.41
CA LEU A 57 -7.92 17.92 -13.65
C LEU A 57 -7.96 18.17 -12.14
N LYS A 58 -7.67 19.39 -11.67
CA LYS A 58 -7.74 19.75 -10.25
C LYS A 58 -9.15 19.59 -9.68
N ASP A 59 -10.18 19.98 -10.43
CA ASP A 59 -11.57 19.87 -10.00
C ASP A 59 -12.02 18.39 -10.02
N PHE A 60 -11.63 17.64 -11.05
CA PHE A 60 -11.91 16.22 -11.13
C PHE A 60 -11.20 15.41 -10.02
N MET A 61 -10.02 15.84 -9.58
CA MET A 61 -9.31 15.19 -8.47
C MET A 61 -10.15 15.21 -7.18
N GLU A 62 -10.89 16.29 -6.90
CA GLU A 62 -11.75 16.34 -5.72
C GLU A 62 -12.89 15.31 -5.85
N HIS A 63 -13.60 15.27 -6.98
CA HIS A 63 -14.64 14.24 -7.23
C HIS A 63 -14.09 12.82 -7.14
N TYR A 64 -12.88 12.57 -7.67
CA TYR A 64 -12.22 11.27 -7.55
C TYR A 64 -12.04 10.84 -6.10
N PHE A 65 -11.64 11.75 -5.22
CA PHE A 65 -11.44 11.42 -3.82
C PHE A 65 -12.77 11.33 -3.04
N GLU A 66 -13.79 12.10 -3.43
CA GLU A 66 -15.16 11.96 -2.92
C GLU A 66 -15.71 10.56 -3.23
N ASP A 67 -15.60 10.11 -4.49
CA ASP A 67 -16.05 8.78 -4.91
C ASP A 67 -15.29 7.66 -4.16
N LYS A 68 -14.02 7.88 -3.85
CA LYS A 68 -13.15 6.91 -3.19
C LYS A 68 -13.17 6.95 -1.66
N GLN A 69 -13.90 7.88 -1.04
CA GLN A 69 -13.90 8.05 0.42
C GLN A 69 -14.37 6.81 1.20
N ASN A 70 -15.28 6.02 0.64
CA ASN A 70 -15.80 4.80 1.26
C ASN A 70 -14.93 3.55 0.97
N GLU A 71 -14.05 3.62 -0.05
CA GLU A 71 -13.17 2.53 -0.44
C GLU A 71 -11.78 2.63 0.20
N LEU A 72 -11.36 3.85 0.55
CA LEU A 72 -10.02 4.14 1.04
C LEU A 72 -10.05 4.67 2.47
N GLU A 73 -9.12 4.22 3.28
CA GLU A 73 -8.91 4.83 4.59
C GLU A 73 -8.43 6.29 4.45
N GLU A 74 -8.84 7.14 5.39
CA GLU A 74 -8.51 8.57 5.45
C GLU A 74 -7.02 8.85 5.24
N ARG A 75 -6.14 8.10 5.93
CA ARG A 75 -4.69 8.21 5.76
C ARG A 75 -4.24 7.95 4.32
N SER A 76 -4.88 7.00 3.63
CA SER A 76 -4.56 6.67 2.24
C SER A 76 -5.02 7.75 1.29
N VAL A 77 -6.24 8.29 1.49
CA VAL A 77 -6.77 9.43 0.73
C VAL A 77 -5.83 10.61 0.86
N ARG A 78 -5.47 10.99 2.08
CA ARG A 78 -4.57 12.10 2.35
C ARG A 78 -3.21 11.96 1.68
N SER A 79 -2.56 10.80 1.83
CA SER A 79 -1.25 10.55 1.23
C SER A 79 -1.29 10.63 -0.30
N LYS A 80 -2.34 10.08 -0.92
CA LYS A 80 -2.54 10.14 -2.37
C LYS A 80 -2.83 11.57 -2.83
N LYS A 81 -3.69 12.30 -2.12
CA LYS A 81 -4.04 13.69 -2.42
C LYS A 81 -2.79 14.57 -2.37
N GLN A 82 -2.00 14.52 -1.30
CA GLN A 82 -0.74 15.25 -1.17
C GLN A 82 0.25 14.93 -2.31
N MET A 83 0.34 13.65 -2.70
CA MET A 83 1.20 13.25 -3.81
C MET A 83 0.74 13.86 -5.14
N MET A 84 -0.55 13.88 -5.40
CA MET A 84 -1.12 14.49 -6.61
C MET A 84 -0.97 16.01 -6.61
N GLU A 85 -1.27 16.68 -5.50
CA GLU A 85 -1.08 18.12 -5.32
C GLU A 85 0.37 18.54 -5.56
N ARG A 86 1.33 17.75 -5.08
CA ARG A 86 2.76 18.06 -5.20
C ARG A 86 3.33 17.77 -6.59
N HIS A 87 2.86 16.74 -7.29
CA HIS A 87 3.53 16.23 -8.47
C HIS A 87 2.71 16.23 -9.75
N VAL A 88 1.38 16.28 -9.66
CA VAL A 88 0.46 16.22 -10.80
C VAL A 88 -0.20 17.58 -11.07
N ILE A 89 -0.78 18.18 -10.05
CA ILE A 89 -1.52 19.44 -10.15
C ILE A 89 -0.67 20.58 -10.74
N PRO A 90 0.64 20.77 -10.40
CA PRO A 90 1.45 21.85 -10.98
C PRO A 90 1.63 21.76 -12.49
N TYR A 91 1.38 20.59 -13.10
CA TYR A 91 1.55 20.35 -14.54
C TYR A 91 0.23 20.26 -15.29
N PHE A 92 -0.79 19.66 -14.69
CA PHE A 92 -2.02 19.29 -15.36
C PHE A 92 -3.27 19.91 -14.72
N GLY A 93 -3.13 20.54 -13.53
CA GLY A 93 -4.27 20.99 -12.74
C GLY A 93 -5.23 21.91 -13.50
N ASP A 94 -4.68 22.86 -14.27
CA ASP A 94 -5.45 23.82 -15.05
C ASP A 94 -5.77 23.35 -16.49
N MET A 95 -5.47 22.09 -16.80
CA MET A 95 -5.81 21.47 -18.08
C MET A 95 -7.10 20.68 -17.96
N LYS A 96 -7.90 20.67 -19.04
CA LYS A 96 -9.10 19.83 -19.12
C LYS A 96 -8.69 18.37 -19.27
N MET A 97 -9.41 17.48 -18.60
CA MET A 97 -9.12 16.02 -18.62
C MET A 97 -9.06 15.46 -20.05
N CYS A 98 -9.94 15.92 -20.96
CA CYS A 98 -9.96 15.49 -22.35
C CYS A 98 -8.80 16.00 -23.19
N ASP A 99 -8.14 17.08 -22.80
CA ASP A 99 -7.05 17.73 -23.55
C ASP A 99 -5.67 17.19 -23.17
N ILE A 100 -5.57 16.38 -22.11
CA ILE A 100 -4.31 15.80 -21.67
C ILE A 100 -3.93 14.64 -22.57
N THR A 101 -2.78 14.76 -23.23
CA THR A 101 -2.29 13.83 -24.27
C THR A 101 -1.07 13.03 -23.82
N ALA A 102 -0.81 11.91 -24.50
CA ALA A 102 0.37 11.08 -24.24
C ALA A 102 1.72 11.84 -24.35
N PRO A 103 1.97 12.74 -25.33
CA PRO A 103 3.18 13.54 -25.37
C PRO A 103 3.37 14.43 -24.14
N GLN A 104 2.30 14.99 -23.60
CA GLN A 104 2.37 15.81 -22.37
C GLN A 104 2.72 14.96 -21.16
N ILE A 105 2.16 13.74 -21.07
CA ILE A 105 2.54 12.76 -20.03
C ILE A 105 4.04 12.43 -20.12
N ILE A 106 4.58 12.19 -21.32
CA ILE A 106 6.02 11.92 -21.51
C ILE A 106 6.86 13.10 -21.03
N LYS A 107 6.46 14.33 -21.40
CA LYS A 107 7.17 15.54 -20.96
C LYS A 107 7.18 15.67 -19.44
N TRP A 108 6.04 15.46 -18.79
CA TRP A 108 5.92 15.43 -17.33
C TRP A 108 6.77 14.33 -16.70
N GLN A 109 6.76 13.12 -17.25
CA GLN A 109 7.60 12.02 -16.76
C GLN A 109 9.09 12.39 -16.79
N ASN A 110 9.55 13.01 -17.88
CA ASN A 110 10.92 13.48 -18.01
C ASN A 110 11.28 14.52 -16.93
N GLU A 111 10.36 15.43 -16.59
CA GLU A 111 10.56 16.37 -15.48
C GLU A 111 10.63 15.67 -14.12
N MET A 112 9.82 14.63 -13.90
CA MET A 112 9.88 13.84 -12.65
C MET A 112 11.21 13.08 -12.52
N TYR A 113 11.74 12.51 -13.60
CA TYR A 113 13.07 11.88 -13.61
C TYR A 113 14.19 12.84 -13.25
N LYS A 114 14.16 14.08 -13.74
CA LYS A 114 15.18 15.12 -13.42
C LYS A 114 15.22 15.47 -11.93
N LYS A 115 14.15 15.22 -11.17
CA LYS A 115 14.09 15.50 -9.73
C LYS A 115 14.84 14.48 -8.86
N GLY A 116 15.40 13.42 -9.44
CA GLY A 116 16.21 12.42 -8.72
C GLY A 116 15.44 11.55 -7.73
N TYR A 117 14.13 11.39 -7.92
CA TYR A 117 13.33 10.50 -7.06
C TYR A 117 13.67 9.04 -7.28
N SER A 118 13.49 8.22 -6.24
CA SER A 118 13.66 6.76 -6.35
C SER A 118 12.67 6.14 -7.36
N GLU A 119 13.08 5.06 -8.01
CA GLU A 119 12.28 4.33 -9.00
C GLU A 119 10.89 3.94 -8.44
N SER A 120 10.84 3.47 -7.20
CA SER A 120 9.58 3.12 -6.54
C SER A 120 8.68 4.33 -6.29
N TYR A 121 9.24 5.49 -5.94
CA TYR A 121 8.48 6.71 -5.74
C TYR A 121 7.93 7.26 -7.06
N LEU A 122 8.75 7.29 -8.13
CA LEU A 122 8.32 7.62 -9.48
C LEU A 122 7.15 6.75 -9.93
N ARG A 123 7.22 5.45 -9.64
CA ARG A 123 6.12 4.52 -9.92
C ARG A 123 4.86 4.87 -9.15
N MET A 124 4.97 5.20 -7.86
CA MET A 124 3.82 5.60 -7.04
C MET A 124 3.14 6.84 -7.62
N ILE A 125 3.91 7.86 -7.99
CA ILE A 125 3.39 9.09 -8.62
C ILE A 125 2.64 8.75 -9.92
N ASN A 126 3.28 7.97 -10.80
CA ASN A 126 2.68 7.56 -12.07
C ASN A 126 1.37 6.78 -11.88
N ASN A 127 1.33 5.90 -10.88
CA ASN A 127 0.15 5.11 -10.56
C ASN A 127 -1.03 5.97 -10.11
N GLN A 128 -0.79 7.08 -9.37
CA GLN A 128 -1.88 7.97 -8.97
C GLN A 128 -2.54 8.63 -10.19
N LEU A 129 -1.74 9.16 -11.10
CA LEU A 129 -2.27 9.76 -12.33
C LEU A 129 -3.00 8.73 -13.21
N THR A 130 -2.42 7.53 -13.35
CA THR A 130 -3.05 6.44 -14.12
C THR A 130 -4.38 6.01 -13.50
N SER A 131 -4.45 5.92 -12.16
CA SER A 131 -5.69 5.55 -11.43
C SER A 131 -6.77 6.60 -11.60
N LEU A 132 -6.42 7.90 -11.54
CA LEU A 132 -7.34 8.99 -11.77
C LEU A 132 -7.97 8.91 -13.16
N PHE A 133 -7.15 8.77 -14.21
CA PHE A 133 -7.65 8.62 -15.58
C PHE A 133 -8.44 7.32 -15.81
N THR A 134 -8.07 6.24 -15.12
CA THR A 134 -8.83 4.98 -15.20
C THR A 134 -10.20 5.13 -14.56
N HIS A 135 -10.31 5.83 -13.44
CA HIS A 135 -11.58 6.14 -12.80
C HIS A 135 -12.45 7.03 -13.71
N ALA A 136 -11.85 8.08 -14.29
CA ALA A 136 -12.53 8.96 -15.24
C ALA A 136 -13.10 8.18 -16.45
N MET A 137 -12.36 7.19 -16.98
CA MET A 137 -12.86 6.34 -18.05
C MET A 137 -14.01 5.44 -17.62
N ASN A 138 -13.91 4.86 -16.43
CA ASN A 138 -14.87 3.83 -15.99
C ASN A 138 -16.19 4.43 -15.48
N VAL A 139 -16.15 5.64 -14.93
CA VAL A 139 -17.29 6.26 -14.22
C VAL A 139 -17.81 7.51 -14.93
N TYR A 140 -16.93 8.26 -15.60
CA TYR A 140 -17.25 9.58 -16.16
C TYR A 140 -17.10 9.64 -17.69
N ASP A 141 -17.12 8.50 -18.35
CA ASP A 141 -17.14 8.36 -19.82
C ASP A 141 -15.97 9.07 -20.56
N LEU A 142 -14.82 9.26 -19.90
CA LEU A 142 -13.62 9.73 -20.58
C LEU A 142 -13.22 8.72 -21.66
N SER A 143 -13.07 9.16 -22.89
CA SER A 143 -12.89 8.29 -24.05
C SER A 143 -11.62 7.41 -24.01
N ASN A 144 -10.54 7.88 -23.39
CA ASN A 144 -9.30 7.11 -23.25
C ASN A 144 -8.42 7.59 -22.10
N ASN A 145 -7.57 6.68 -21.59
CA ASN A 145 -6.56 7.03 -20.60
C ASN A 145 -5.21 7.26 -21.29
N PRO A 146 -4.70 8.50 -21.35
CA PRO A 146 -3.44 8.82 -22.03
C PRO A 146 -2.23 8.15 -21.36
N CYS A 147 -2.30 7.84 -20.06
CA CYS A 147 -1.23 7.14 -19.34
C CYS A 147 -1.02 5.70 -19.83
N LYS A 148 -2.04 5.04 -20.39
CA LYS A 148 -1.91 3.68 -20.95
C LYS A 148 -1.12 3.63 -22.25
N LYS A 149 -0.97 4.76 -22.95
CA LYS A 149 -0.20 4.89 -24.19
C LYS A 149 1.29 5.15 -23.96
N VAL A 150 1.69 5.32 -22.71
CA VAL A 150 3.06 5.68 -22.32
C VAL A 150 3.65 4.61 -21.41
N LYS A 151 4.95 4.41 -21.49
CA LYS A 151 5.64 3.53 -20.58
C LYS A 151 5.54 4.09 -19.16
N ARG A 152 5.19 3.24 -18.19
CA ARG A 152 5.12 3.62 -16.77
C ARG A 152 6.50 4.08 -16.27
N MET A 153 6.52 5.14 -15.46
CA MET A 153 7.74 5.54 -14.74
C MET A 153 8.13 4.50 -13.69
N GLY A 154 9.41 4.44 -13.44
CA GLY A 154 10.01 3.64 -12.38
C GLY A 154 10.09 2.16 -12.72
N LYS A 155 11.18 1.54 -12.29
CA LYS A 155 11.42 0.09 -12.43
C LYS A 155 11.02 -0.64 -11.14
N ASP A 156 10.72 -1.93 -11.26
CA ASP A 156 10.68 -2.82 -10.09
C ASP A 156 12.13 -3.07 -9.68
N ALA A 157 12.62 -2.29 -8.72
CA ALA A 157 13.89 -2.60 -8.09
C ALA A 157 13.68 -3.77 -7.13
N PRO A 158 14.49 -4.82 -7.18
CA PRO A 158 14.49 -5.83 -6.14
C PRO A 158 14.78 -5.12 -4.81
N ARG A 159 13.90 -5.29 -3.84
CA ARG A 159 14.14 -4.77 -2.49
C ARG A 159 15.21 -5.63 -1.85
N SER A 160 16.40 -5.09 -1.64
CA SER A 160 17.34 -5.70 -0.71
C SER A 160 16.71 -5.64 0.68
N LEU A 161 16.44 -6.81 1.28
CA LEU A 161 16.02 -6.88 2.66
C LEU A 161 17.22 -6.55 3.55
N THR A 162 17.03 -5.56 4.39
CA THR A 162 17.97 -5.25 5.47
C THR A 162 17.38 -5.78 6.76
N PHE A 163 18.14 -6.57 7.49
CA PHE A 163 17.76 -7.13 8.78
C PHE A 163 18.98 -7.35 9.65
N TRP A 164 18.78 -7.47 10.95
CA TRP A 164 19.79 -7.82 11.91
C TRP A 164 19.80 -9.33 12.21
N THR A 165 20.98 -9.83 12.51
CA THR A 165 21.16 -11.10 13.23
C THR A 165 20.79 -10.92 14.70
N VAL A 166 20.75 -12.02 15.46
CA VAL A 166 20.55 -11.95 16.92
C VAL A 166 21.68 -11.18 17.58
N ASP A 167 22.93 -11.44 17.19
CA ASP A 167 24.11 -10.78 17.76
C ASP A 167 24.10 -9.26 17.51
N GLU A 168 23.71 -8.82 16.29
CA GLU A 168 23.54 -7.39 15.96
C GLU A 168 22.42 -6.75 16.81
N TYR A 169 21.34 -7.50 17.06
CA TYR A 169 20.24 -7.05 17.88
C TYR A 169 20.64 -6.96 19.37
N GLU A 170 21.34 -7.94 19.92
CA GLU A 170 21.86 -7.92 21.29
C GLU A 170 22.85 -6.76 21.48
N THR A 171 23.80 -6.58 20.57
CA THR A 171 24.73 -5.42 20.58
C THR A 171 23.97 -4.08 20.57
N PHE A 172 22.86 -3.99 19.85
CA PHE A 172 21.98 -2.81 19.89
C PHE A 172 21.33 -2.64 21.26
N LEU A 173 20.78 -3.71 21.86
CA LEU A 173 20.12 -3.64 23.16
C LEU A 173 21.07 -3.24 24.30
N GLU A 174 22.33 -3.68 24.28
CA GLU A 174 23.35 -3.32 25.26
C GLU A 174 23.58 -1.81 25.37
N THR A 175 23.21 -1.04 24.36
CA THR A 175 23.28 0.44 24.42
C THR A 175 22.17 1.10 25.20
N MET A 176 21.22 0.31 25.71
CA MET A 176 19.99 0.80 26.36
C MET A 176 19.91 0.26 27.80
N ASP A 177 19.26 1.05 28.64
CA ASP A 177 18.90 0.63 29.99
C ASP A 177 17.61 -0.22 29.91
N GLU A 178 17.59 -1.37 30.59
CA GLU A 178 16.42 -2.26 30.65
C GLU A 178 15.19 -1.60 31.27
N SER A 179 15.39 -0.60 32.11
CA SER A 179 14.30 0.20 32.70
C SER A 179 13.65 1.17 31.71
N ASP A 180 14.29 1.43 30.54
CA ASP A 180 13.76 2.28 29.50
C ASP A 180 12.61 1.56 28.77
N HIS A 181 11.42 2.17 28.75
CA HIS A 181 10.26 1.60 28.03
C HIS A 181 10.56 1.30 26.54
N TYR A 182 11.52 1.98 25.92
CA TYR A 182 11.94 1.65 24.55
C TYR A 182 12.66 0.30 24.46
N TYR A 183 13.36 -0.12 25.50
CA TYR A 183 13.97 -1.45 25.57
C TYR A 183 12.89 -2.52 25.37
N LEU A 184 11.85 -2.50 26.19
CA LEU A 184 10.73 -3.43 26.08
C LEU A 184 10.00 -3.35 24.74
N MET A 185 9.87 -2.13 24.16
CA MET A 185 9.26 -1.97 22.83
C MET A 185 10.05 -2.69 21.72
N PHE A 186 11.39 -2.60 21.75
CA PHE A 186 12.24 -3.29 20.77
C PHE A 186 12.23 -4.79 21.01
N GLU A 187 12.18 -5.26 22.26
CA GLU A 187 12.01 -6.67 22.62
C GLU A 187 10.69 -7.22 22.02
N ILE A 188 9.59 -6.52 22.22
CA ILE A 188 8.29 -6.91 21.64
C ILE A 188 8.40 -6.98 20.11
N LEU A 189 8.95 -5.95 19.44
CA LEU A 189 9.05 -5.91 17.98
C LEU A 189 9.93 -7.02 17.41
N PHE A 190 11.07 -7.29 18.03
CA PHE A 190 12.02 -8.31 17.55
C PHE A 190 11.49 -9.72 17.79
N TRP A 191 11.03 -10.05 18.99
CA TRP A 191 10.65 -11.41 19.34
C TRP A 191 9.23 -11.82 18.90
N THR A 192 8.38 -10.86 18.55
CA THR A 192 7.04 -11.17 18.04
C THR A 192 6.87 -10.93 16.54
N GLY A 193 7.69 -10.06 15.95
CA GLY A 193 7.59 -9.67 14.55
C GLY A 193 6.33 -8.88 14.21
N ILE A 194 5.62 -8.31 15.19
CA ILE A 194 4.42 -7.47 14.94
C ILE A 194 4.81 -6.14 14.29
N ARG A 195 3.82 -5.47 13.68
CA ARG A 195 4.04 -4.17 13.04
C ARG A 195 4.19 -3.07 14.09
N GLU A 196 4.98 -2.02 13.78
CA GLU A 196 5.14 -0.84 14.66
C GLU A 196 3.78 -0.27 15.13
N GLY A 197 2.82 -0.14 14.22
CA GLY A 197 1.49 0.36 14.57
C GLY A 197 0.67 -0.61 15.43
N GLU A 198 0.85 -1.91 15.29
CA GLU A 198 0.25 -2.94 16.15
C GLU A 198 0.85 -2.82 17.56
N MET A 199 2.18 -2.76 17.69
CA MET A 199 2.87 -2.59 18.96
C MET A 199 2.45 -1.31 19.69
N LEU A 200 2.35 -0.18 19.00
CA LEU A 200 1.93 1.10 19.60
C LEU A 200 0.45 1.11 20.02
N ALA A 201 -0.37 0.20 19.53
CA ALA A 201 -1.77 0.03 19.91
C ALA A 201 -1.97 -0.90 21.11
N LEU A 202 -0.94 -1.65 21.52
CA LEU A 202 -1.05 -2.66 22.59
C LEU A 202 -1.51 -2.06 23.92
N THR A 203 -2.41 -2.79 24.56
CA THR A 203 -2.91 -2.53 25.91
C THR A 203 -2.62 -3.75 26.78
N LYS A 204 -2.75 -3.63 28.10
CA LYS A 204 -2.56 -4.77 29.01
C LYS A 204 -3.56 -5.90 28.72
N GLY A 205 -4.80 -5.56 28.35
CA GLY A 205 -5.84 -6.53 28.01
C GLY A 205 -5.59 -7.33 26.73
N ASP A 206 -4.59 -6.97 25.91
CA ASP A 206 -4.21 -7.76 24.74
C ASP A 206 -3.32 -8.97 25.10
N PHE A 207 -2.88 -9.11 26.36
CA PHE A 207 -2.00 -10.19 26.82
C PHE A 207 -2.75 -11.20 27.69
N ASP A 208 -2.69 -12.46 27.32
CA ASP A 208 -3.00 -13.58 28.20
C ASP A 208 -1.72 -14.04 28.88
N PHE A 209 -1.48 -13.50 30.08
CA PHE A 209 -0.27 -13.79 30.86
C PHE A 209 -0.23 -15.24 31.39
N VAL A 210 -1.37 -15.93 31.46
CA VAL A 210 -1.44 -17.34 31.92
C VAL A 210 -1.00 -18.27 30.79
N ASN A 211 -1.53 -18.06 29.58
CA ASN A 211 -1.29 -18.93 28.45
C ASN A 211 -0.19 -18.41 27.52
N CYS A 212 0.57 -17.37 27.89
CA CYS A 212 1.62 -16.75 27.10
C CYS A 212 1.18 -16.35 25.69
N LYS A 213 0.01 -15.68 25.56
CA LYS A 213 -0.56 -15.27 24.28
C LYS A 213 -0.66 -13.75 24.14
N LEU A 214 -0.49 -13.30 22.91
CA LEU A 214 -0.69 -11.92 22.51
C LEU A 214 -1.77 -11.85 21.44
N HIS A 215 -2.84 -11.10 21.72
CA HIS A 215 -3.95 -10.83 20.80
C HIS A 215 -3.69 -9.53 20.03
N ILE A 216 -3.56 -9.61 18.72
CA ILE A 216 -3.29 -8.48 17.83
C ILE A 216 -4.59 -8.14 17.11
N THR A 217 -5.31 -7.14 17.61
CA THR A 217 -6.66 -6.76 17.15
C THR A 217 -6.74 -5.29 16.72
N LYS A 218 -5.68 -4.51 16.96
CA LYS A 218 -5.67 -3.06 16.80
C LYS A 218 -4.39 -2.59 16.12
N THR A 219 -4.46 -1.42 15.49
CA THR A 219 -3.29 -0.70 14.98
C THR A 219 -3.44 0.79 15.27
N TYR A 220 -2.32 1.41 15.60
CA TYR A 220 -2.21 2.83 15.90
C TYR A 220 -1.52 3.58 14.78
N TYR A 221 -2.01 4.78 14.51
CA TYR A 221 -1.32 5.79 13.74
C TYR A 221 -1.71 7.20 14.20
N ARG A 222 -0.97 8.22 13.78
CA ARG A 222 -1.24 9.61 14.13
C ARG A 222 -1.51 10.43 12.87
N ILE A 223 -2.64 11.17 12.87
CA ILE A 223 -3.03 12.09 11.79
C ILE A 223 -3.33 13.45 12.42
N ASP A 224 -2.76 14.53 11.88
CA ASP A 224 -2.98 15.91 12.32
C ASP A 224 -2.79 16.11 13.84
N GLY A 225 -1.79 15.43 14.40
CA GLY A 225 -1.54 15.49 15.83
C GLY A 225 -2.50 14.67 16.69
N LYS A 226 -3.52 14.03 16.11
CA LYS A 226 -4.48 13.17 16.80
C LYS A 226 -4.08 11.71 16.71
N ASP A 227 -4.18 11.02 17.82
CA ASP A 227 -3.98 9.57 17.90
C ASP A 227 -5.23 8.85 17.40
N VAL A 228 -5.04 7.90 16.51
CA VAL A 228 -6.11 7.09 15.93
C VAL A 228 -5.78 5.62 16.10
N ILE A 229 -6.72 4.88 16.69
CA ILE A 229 -6.65 3.42 16.85
C ILE A 229 -7.77 2.84 16.01
N THR A 230 -7.43 1.89 15.14
CA THR A 230 -8.39 1.21 14.26
C THR A 230 -8.16 -0.30 14.28
N THR A 231 -9.13 -1.04 13.78
CA THR A 231 -8.95 -2.45 13.45
C THR A 231 -7.98 -2.59 12.26
N PRO A 232 -7.21 -3.68 12.16
CA PRO A 232 -6.37 -3.95 11.01
C PRO A 232 -7.17 -4.04 9.71
N LYS A 233 -6.53 -3.69 8.58
CA LYS A 233 -7.17 -3.62 7.25
C LYS A 233 -7.70 -4.94 6.70
N THR A 234 -7.11 -6.05 7.14
CA THR A 234 -7.48 -7.39 6.64
C THR A 234 -7.79 -8.31 7.81
N PRO A 235 -8.76 -9.24 7.66
CA PRO A 235 -9.12 -10.19 8.72
C PRO A 235 -7.92 -11.00 9.21
N GLU A 236 -7.01 -11.37 8.32
CA GLU A 236 -5.81 -12.17 8.63
C GLU A 236 -4.79 -11.41 9.50
N SER A 237 -4.91 -10.07 9.54
CA SER A 237 -4.09 -9.25 10.43
C SER A 237 -4.55 -9.34 11.89
N ILE A 238 -5.82 -9.70 12.12
CA ILE A 238 -6.34 -10.03 13.45
C ILE A 238 -5.89 -11.46 13.76
N ARG A 239 -5.06 -11.61 14.78
CA ARG A 239 -4.45 -12.89 15.11
C ARG A 239 -4.03 -12.97 16.57
N THR A 240 -3.86 -14.18 17.04
CA THR A 240 -3.25 -14.48 18.34
C THR A 240 -1.93 -15.20 18.07
N ILE A 241 -0.88 -14.80 18.74
CA ILE A 241 0.43 -15.44 18.67
C ILE A 241 0.90 -15.87 20.07
N ASP A 242 1.59 -16.97 20.15
CA ASP A 242 2.29 -17.36 21.37
C ASP A 242 3.56 -16.53 21.53
N ILE A 243 3.83 -16.06 22.75
CA ILE A 243 5.00 -15.26 23.10
C ILE A 243 5.90 -16.05 24.06
N PRO A 244 7.23 -15.83 24.01
CA PRO A 244 8.14 -16.45 24.97
C PRO A 244 7.86 -16.03 26.40
N GLU A 245 8.12 -16.92 27.37
CA GLU A 245 7.88 -16.65 28.79
C GLU A 245 8.65 -15.43 29.31
N PHE A 246 9.93 -15.28 28.93
CA PHE A 246 10.73 -14.13 29.34
C PHE A 246 10.09 -12.79 28.89
N LEU A 247 9.49 -12.77 27.66
CA LEU A 247 8.84 -11.56 27.15
C LEU A 247 7.50 -11.31 27.88
N ARG A 248 6.72 -12.38 28.16
CA ARG A 248 5.52 -12.29 29.01
C ARG A 248 5.86 -11.67 30.36
N ASP A 249 6.93 -12.18 31.01
CA ASP A 249 7.33 -11.74 32.35
C ASP A 249 7.79 -10.29 32.35
N ALA A 250 8.59 -9.87 31.36
CA ALA A 250 8.99 -8.48 31.21
C ALA A 250 7.81 -7.53 30.99
N ILE A 251 6.83 -7.93 30.16
CA ILE A 251 5.61 -7.13 29.94
C ILE A 251 4.76 -7.05 31.19
N LYS A 252 4.60 -8.17 31.90
CA LYS A 252 3.86 -8.21 33.16
C LYS A 252 4.49 -7.31 34.21
N GLU A 253 5.80 -7.40 34.41
CA GLU A 253 6.55 -6.53 35.33
C GLU A 253 6.39 -5.05 34.97
N PHE A 254 6.45 -4.71 33.68
CA PHE A 254 6.21 -3.35 33.19
C PHE A 254 4.81 -2.85 33.54
N CYS A 255 3.79 -3.68 33.40
CA CYS A 255 2.42 -3.36 33.77
C CYS A 255 2.26 -3.21 35.29
N ASP A 256 2.86 -4.12 36.08
CA ASP A 256 2.72 -4.15 37.55
C ASP A 256 3.44 -2.97 38.22
N LYS A 257 4.49 -2.41 37.61
CA LYS A 257 5.14 -1.17 38.05
C LYS A 257 4.23 0.05 38.03
N LYS A 258 3.13 0.00 37.24
CA LYS A 258 2.14 1.10 37.18
C LYS A 258 0.93 0.74 38.00
N TYR A 259 0.80 1.32 39.20
CA TYR A 259 -0.34 1.09 40.08
C TYR A 259 -1.67 1.42 39.37
N GLY A 260 -2.62 0.48 39.39
CA GLY A 260 -3.94 0.68 38.82
C GLY A 260 -3.96 0.87 37.29
N PHE A 261 -2.96 0.33 36.55
CA PHE A 261 -2.87 0.47 35.09
C PHE A 261 -4.08 -0.18 34.43
N PRO A 262 -4.94 0.58 33.70
CA PRO A 262 -6.15 0.06 33.08
C PRO A 262 -5.84 -0.94 31.96
N ASP A 263 -6.71 -1.94 31.81
CA ASP A 263 -6.54 -2.98 30.78
C ASP A 263 -6.70 -2.47 29.34
N ASP A 264 -7.38 -1.34 29.14
CA ASP A 264 -7.66 -0.69 27.86
C ASP A 264 -6.74 0.49 27.55
N GLU A 265 -5.87 0.90 28.48
CA GLU A 265 -4.88 1.95 28.23
C GLU A 265 -3.68 1.42 27.45
N ARG A 266 -3.18 2.23 26.50
CA ARG A 266 -1.98 1.86 25.72
C ARG A 266 -0.76 1.71 26.62
N LEU A 267 -0.02 0.60 26.46
CA LEU A 267 1.24 0.37 27.18
C LEU A 267 2.24 1.51 26.94
N PHE A 268 2.29 1.99 25.70
CA PHE A 268 3.24 3.01 25.24
C PHE A 268 2.50 4.19 24.61
N PRO A 269 2.18 5.25 25.40
CA PRO A 269 1.46 6.42 24.91
C PRO A 269 2.37 7.38 24.15
N ILE A 270 3.15 6.85 23.20
CA ILE A 270 4.08 7.59 22.33
C ILE A 270 3.70 7.40 20.85
N CYS A 271 4.30 8.21 19.98
CA CYS A 271 4.08 8.12 18.54
C CYS A 271 5.22 7.40 17.82
N ALA A 272 4.95 6.87 16.62
CA ALA A 272 5.93 6.15 15.79
C ALA A 272 7.23 6.95 15.55
N ARG A 273 7.13 8.27 15.39
CA ARG A 273 8.31 9.14 15.20
C ARG A 273 9.30 9.07 16.35
N ALA A 274 8.79 8.96 17.59
CA ALA A 274 9.64 8.84 18.77
C ALA A 274 10.43 7.52 18.77
N VAL A 275 9.76 6.40 18.42
CA VAL A 275 10.40 5.08 18.28
C VAL A 275 11.48 5.10 17.20
N GLN A 276 11.16 5.65 16.03
CA GLN A 276 12.11 5.78 14.91
C GLN A 276 13.34 6.62 15.28
N ASN A 277 13.12 7.74 15.97
CA ASN A 277 14.22 8.60 16.43
C ASN A 277 15.07 7.91 17.52
N LYS A 278 14.45 7.13 18.42
CA LYS A 278 15.18 6.36 19.43
C LYS A 278 16.02 5.27 18.76
N LEU A 279 15.42 4.48 17.85
CA LEU A 279 16.13 3.45 17.08
C LEU A 279 17.38 4.04 16.39
N LYS A 280 17.21 5.12 15.64
CA LYS A 280 18.31 5.77 14.91
C LYS A 280 19.45 6.21 15.83
N ARG A 281 19.13 6.77 17.00
CA ARG A 281 20.14 7.20 17.98
C ARG A 281 20.92 6.02 18.57
N GLN A 282 20.22 4.93 18.86
CA GLN A 282 20.87 3.76 19.47
C GLN A 282 21.67 2.97 18.42
N ILE A 283 21.22 2.89 17.17
CA ILE A 283 22.02 2.33 16.05
C ILE A 283 23.38 3.05 15.95
N ALA A 284 23.36 4.39 16.01
CA ALA A 284 24.60 5.17 15.97
C ALA A 284 25.53 4.92 17.16
N LYS A 285 24.99 4.57 18.34
CA LYS A 285 25.79 4.19 19.53
C LYS A 285 26.34 2.77 19.44
N ALA A 286 25.49 1.83 18.99
CA ALA A 286 25.85 0.41 18.88
C ALA A 286 26.81 0.12 17.74
N GLY A 287 26.88 0.98 16.72
CA GLY A 287 27.68 0.76 15.51
C GLY A 287 27.16 -0.38 14.62
N VAL A 288 25.92 -0.82 14.83
CA VAL A 288 25.30 -1.87 14.01
C VAL A 288 24.73 -1.31 12.70
N LYS A 289 24.36 -2.20 11.79
CA LYS A 289 23.76 -1.88 10.50
C LYS A 289 22.53 -0.99 10.64
N ASP A 290 22.43 0.07 9.84
CA ASP A 290 21.25 0.96 9.82
C ASP A 290 20.03 0.25 9.26
N ILE A 291 18.96 0.20 10.07
CA ILE A 291 17.67 -0.40 9.71
C ILE A 291 16.51 0.49 10.17
N ARG A 292 15.34 0.26 9.60
CA ARG A 292 14.09 0.90 10.02
C ARG A 292 13.40 0.05 11.09
N VAL A 293 12.51 0.64 11.88
CA VAL A 293 11.70 -0.12 12.86
C VAL A 293 10.99 -1.32 12.22
N HIS A 294 10.48 -1.18 10.98
CA HIS A 294 9.84 -2.28 10.28
C HIS A 294 10.80 -3.43 9.92
N ASP A 295 12.08 -3.15 9.81
CA ASP A 295 13.08 -4.17 9.45
C ASP A 295 13.39 -5.10 10.65
N LEU A 296 13.01 -4.75 11.89
CA LEU A 296 13.00 -5.67 13.03
C LEU A 296 12.06 -6.87 12.79
N ARG A 297 10.95 -6.64 12.10
CA ARG A 297 10.09 -7.72 11.65
C ARG A 297 10.75 -8.60 10.58
N HIS A 298 11.57 -8.02 9.72
CA HIS A 298 12.40 -8.79 8.78
C HIS A 298 13.46 -9.61 9.52
N SER A 299 14.05 -9.04 10.58
CA SER A 299 15.00 -9.74 11.46
C SER A 299 14.36 -10.94 12.15
N HIS A 300 13.15 -10.76 12.72
CA HIS A 300 12.37 -11.85 13.30
C HIS A 300 12.14 -12.99 12.30
N VAL A 301 11.74 -12.67 11.08
CA VAL A 301 11.50 -13.69 10.04
C VAL A 301 12.79 -14.38 9.64
N ALA A 302 13.88 -13.64 9.44
CA ALA A 302 15.17 -14.21 9.11
C ALA A 302 15.65 -15.17 10.22
N TYR A 303 15.47 -14.81 11.49
CA TYR A 303 15.74 -15.67 12.63
C TYR A 303 14.92 -16.97 12.57
N LEU A 304 13.59 -16.88 12.39
CA LEU A 304 12.71 -18.06 12.32
C LEU A 304 13.07 -18.99 11.15
N ILE A 305 13.42 -18.43 10.00
CA ILE A 305 13.87 -19.20 8.84
C ILE A 305 15.17 -19.94 9.15
N ASN A 306 16.12 -19.27 9.81
CA ASN A 306 17.39 -19.89 10.22
C ASN A 306 17.18 -21.00 11.24
N GLN A 307 16.12 -20.94 12.06
CA GLN A 307 15.70 -22.02 12.97
C GLN A 307 14.91 -23.14 12.26
N GLY A 308 14.71 -23.06 10.95
CA GLY A 308 14.02 -24.09 10.17
C GLY A 308 12.49 -24.04 10.28
N ILE A 309 11.92 -22.94 10.74
CA ILE A 309 10.45 -22.79 10.85
C ILE A 309 9.83 -22.71 9.47
N GLU A 310 8.75 -23.47 9.27
CA GLU A 310 8.03 -23.53 8.00
C GLU A 310 7.40 -22.20 7.59
N PRO A 311 7.41 -21.87 6.27
CA PRO A 311 6.84 -20.62 5.75
C PRO A 311 5.38 -20.39 6.11
N ILE A 312 4.59 -21.47 6.28
CA ILE A 312 3.17 -21.38 6.63
C ILE A 312 2.99 -20.83 8.05
N LEU A 313 3.77 -21.31 9.01
CA LEU A 313 3.74 -20.85 10.39
C LEU A 313 4.20 -19.39 10.50
N ILE A 314 5.25 -19.03 9.74
CA ILE A 314 5.70 -17.64 9.66
C ILE A 314 4.61 -16.73 9.08
N LYS A 315 3.93 -17.16 8.00
CA LYS A 315 2.80 -16.43 7.40
C LYS A 315 1.71 -16.16 8.43
N GLU A 316 1.30 -17.18 9.20
CA GLU A 316 0.24 -17.08 10.22
C GLU A 316 0.65 -16.14 11.35
N ARG A 317 1.86 -16.32 11.90
CA ARG A 317 2.42 -15.46 12.95
C ARG A 317 2.46 -13.99 12.54
N LEU A 318 2.84 -13.72 11.30
CA LEU A 318 2.92 -12.37 10.76
C LEU A 318 1.56 -11.78 10.36
N GLY A 319 0.53 -12.58 10.15
CA GLY A 319 -0.76 -12.15 9.61
C GLY A 319 -0.62 -11.68 8.17
N HIS A 320 0.05 -12.46 7.32
CA HIS A 320 0.07 -12.23 5.88
C HIS A 320 -1.12 -12.89 5.22
N ARG A 321 -1.87 -12.13 4.40
CA ARG A 321 -3.03 -12.63 3.67
C ARG A 321 -2.66 -13.80 2.74
N ASP A 322 -1.56 -13.68 2.02
CA ASP A 322 -1.11 -14.68 1.06
C ASP A 322 0.31 -15.15 1.42
N ILE A 323 0.53 -16.47 1.42
CA ILE A 323 1.85 -17.06 1.64
C ILE A 323 2.89 -16.57 0.60
N LYS A 324 2.43 -16.17 -0.59
CA LYS A 324 3.30 -15.56 -1.61
C LYS A 324 4.04 -14.35 -1.09
N ILE A 325 3.45 -13.58 -0.17
CA ILE A 325 4.11 -12.42 0.45
C ILE A 325 5.34 -12.89 1.22
N THR A 326 5.20 -13.95 2.02
CA THR A 326 6.31 -14.53 2.78
C THR A 326 7.37 -15.12 1.85
N ILE A 327 6.95 -15.95 0.88
CA ILE A 327 7.89 -16.63 -0.04
C ILE A 327 8.60 -15.63 -0.95
N ASN A 328 7.89 -14.68 -1.58
CA ASN A 328 8.50 -13.69 -2.46
C ASN A 328 9.46 -12.74 -1.74
N THR A 329 9.20 -12.49 -0.45
CA THR A 329 10.02 -11.60 0.36
C THR A 329 11.23 -12.33 0.94
N TYR A 330 11.04 -13.53 1.46
CA TYR A 330 12.04 -14.23 2.26
C TYR A 330 12.50 -15.58 1.68
N GLY A 331 11.94 -16.03 0.57
CA GLY A 331 12.24 -17.35 0.00
C GLY A 331 13.72 -17.57 -0.30
N HIS A 332 14.45 -16.51 -0.61
CA HIS A 332 15.89 -16.56 -0.86
C HIS A 332 16.73 -16.80 0.40
N LEU A 333 16.17 -16.63 1.60
CA LEU A 333 16.83 -16.90 2.88
C LEU A 333 16.74 -18.39 3.27
N TYR A 334 15.84 -19.16 2.67
CA TYR A 334 15.75 -20.60 2.94
C TYR A 334 16.95 -21.32 2.35
N PRO A 335 17.62 -22.20 3.11
CA PRO A 335 18.75 -22.95 2.61
C PRO A 335 18.34 -23.86 1.46
N ASN A 336 19.24 -24.03 0.48
CA ASN A 336 19.02 -24.97 -0.61
C ASN A 336 19.26 -26.40 -0.11
N GLU A 337 18.20 -27.10 0.26
CA GLU A 337 18.24 -28.44 0.84
C GLU A 337 18.13 -29.57 -0.20
N GLN A 338 18.36 -29.29 -1.49
CA GLN A 338 18.29 -30.32 -2.55
C GLN A 338 19.16 -31.55 -2.28
N LYS A 339 20.31 -31.36 -1.63
CA LYS A 339 21.16 -32.49 -1.20
C LYS A 339 20.50 -33.35 -0.13
N LYS A 340 19.82 -32.74 0.85
CA LYS A 340 19.09 -33.49 1.89
C LYS A 340 17.92 -34.26 1.26
N VAL A 341 17.19 -33.66 0.31
CA VAL A 341 16.14 -34.36 -0.43
C VAL A 341 16.68 -35.56 -1.16
N ALA A 342 17.78 -35.40 -1.90
CA ALA A 342 18.42 -36.53 -2.59
C ALA A 342 18.85 -37.66 -1.64
N MET A 343 19.51 -37.32 -0.51
CA MET A 343 19.90 -38.28 0.53
C MET A 343 18.69 -39.01 1.13
N LEU A 344 17.59 -38.32 1.38
CA LEU A 344 16.35 -38.90 1.92
C LEU A 344 15.71 -39.88 0.93
N LEU A 345 15.69 -39.52 -0.35
CA LEU A 345 15.19 -40.40 -1.42
C LEU A 345 16.05 -41.66 -1.56
N ASP A 346 17.39 -41.52 -1.46
CA ASP A 346 18.30 -42.66 -1.50
C ASP A 346 18.12 -43.57 -0.29
N ALA A 347 18.02 -43.04 0.92
CA ALA A 347 17.77 -43.81 2.14
C ALA A 347 16.45 -44.60 2.07
N ASN A 348 15.36 -43.94 1.62
CA ASN A 348 14.06 -44.62 1.46
C ASN A 348 14.08 -45.76 0.42
N ARG A 349 14.93 -45.66 -0.62
CA ARG A 349 15.09 -46.70 -1.64
C ARG A 349 15.91 -47.89 -1.12
N ARG A 350 16.90 -47.63 -0.27
CA ARG A 350 17.72 -48.71 0.36
C ARG A 350 16.87 -49.51 1.34
N ASN A 351 16.14 -48.88 2.23
CA ASN A 351 15.27 -49.56 3.20
C ASN A 351 14.19 -50.44 2.56
N LYS A 352 13.70 -50.09 1.34
CA LYS A 352 12.76 -50.94 0.56
C LYS A 352 13.41 -52.14 -0.11
N LYS A 353 14.73 -52.23 -0.21
CA LYS A 353 15.43 -53.37 -0.79
C LYS A 353 15.87 -54.38 0.27
N GLU A 354 15.87 -53.99 1.54
CA GLU A 354 16.25 -54.82 2.69
C GLU A 354 15.05 -55.40 3.43
N SER A 355 13.83 -55.03 3.06
CA SER A 355 12.57 -55.63 3.49
C SER A 355 11.96 -56.52 2.40
#